data_6d4ede693b70d8dd7df68f9e39ec7317
#
_entry.id   6d4ede693b70d8dd7df68f9e39ec7317
#
_cell.length_a   1.000
_cell.length_b   1.000
_cell.length_c   1.000
_cell.angle_alpha   90.00
_cell.angle_beta   90.00
_cell.angle_gamma   90.00
#
_symmetry.space_group_name_H-M   'P 1'
#
loop_
_entity.id
_entity.type
_entity.pdbx_description
1 polymer ?
#
loop_
_entity_poly.entity_id
_entity_poly.type
_entity_poly.pdbx_seq_one_letter_code
_entity_poly.pdbx_strand_id
1 'polypeptide(L)'
;RKKSPEACFIYCSTNKVYGENVDKLSLSEKEKRYVYKNTGGVSEKMSIDQTGHTPYGASKYVGDIYTQEYAHIYGMKTAVFRMSCIYGTRQFGFEDQGWVAWFIIATLTSQPITIYGNGKQVRDLLYADDVINGYDKFFRSKIKHAVYNIGGGENNTISLLEFIKFLEKKLKRKAKISFSDWRPSDQKVYITDITKVKKELKWNPVISPEKGFEKLIKWVNTNIELWK
;
A
#
# COMPACT_ATOMS: atom_id res chain seq x y z
N ARG A 1 25.84 11.07 4.75
CA ARG A 1 26.61 11.02 6.00
C ARG A 1 27.71 12.09 6.06
N LYS A 2 28.73 12.04 5.19
CA LYS A 2 29.91 12.95 5.26
C LYS A 2 29.56 14.41 4.93
N LYS A 3 28.68 14.65 3.96
CA LYS A 3 28.37 15.99 3.46
C LYS A 3 27.19 16.66 4.18
N SER A 4 26.28 15.88 4.72
CA SER A 4 25.05 16.38 5.39
C SER A 4 24.71 15.46 6.57
N PRO A 5 25.50 15.47 7.65
CA PRO A 5 25.28 14.57 8.80
C PRO A 5 23.94 14.83 9.51
N GLU A 6 23.43 16.05 9.46
CA GLU A 6 22.13 16.44 10.06
C GLU A 6 20.91 16.20 9.17
N ALA A 7 21.10 15.67 7.97
CA ALA A 7 20.00 15.39 7.06
C ALA A 7 19.07 14.32 7.64
N CYS A 8 17.78 14.53 7.51
CA CYS A 8 16.77 13.52 7.76
C CYS A 8 16.63 12.63 6.51
N PHE A 9 16.87 11.33 6.66
CA PHE A 9 16.73 10.37 5.57
C PHE A 9 15.49 9.50 5.76
N ILE A 10 14.60 9.50 4.78
CA ILE A 10 13.37 8.69 4.79
C ILE A 10 13.46 7.66 3.67
N TYR A 11 13.36 6.39 4.03
CA TYR A 11 13.33 5.28 3.08
C TYR A 11 11.91 4.79 2.84
N CYS A 12 11.49 4.87 1.58
CA CYS A 12 10.22 4.33 1.11
C CYS A 12 10.33 2.81 0.90
N SER A 13 10.14 2.05 1.98
CA SER A 13 10.10 0.59 1.97
C SER A 13 8.70 0.08 1.57
N THR A 14 8.44 -1.20 1.72
CA THR A 14 7.20 -1.86 1.29
C THR A 14 6.77 -2.93 2.29
N ASN A 15 5.49 -3.25 2.31
CA ASN A 15 4.95 -4.41 3.02
C ASN A 15 5.52 -5.76 2.51
N LYS A 16 6.07 -5.79 1.29
CA LYS A 16 6.66 -7.01 0.71
C LYS A 16 7.93 -7.47 1.45
N VAL A 17 8.51 -6.64 2.33
CA VAL A 17 9.62 -7.07 3.21
C VAL A 17 9.20 -8.16 4.21
N TYR A 18 7.91 -8.30 4.51
CA TYR A 18 7.40 -9.38 5.37
C TYR A 18 7.31 -10.73 4.64
N GLY A 19 7.43 -10.71 3.31
CA GLY A 19 7.41 -11.91 2.49
C GLY A 19 6.17 -12.78 2.71
N GLU A 20 6.35 -14.09 2.62
CA GLU A 20 5.30 -15.10 2.80
C GLU A 20 4.90 -15.31 4.28
N ASN A 21 5.55 -14.66 5.24
CA ASN A 21 5.12 -14.70 6.64
C ASN A 21 3.71 -14.14 6.82
N VAL A 22 3.29 -13.22 5.97
CA VAL A 22 1.91 -12.70 5.95
C VAL A 22 0.90 -13.79 5.62
N ASP A 23 1.24 -14.72 4.75
CA ASP A 23 0.33 -15.79 4.30
C ASP A 23 0.12 -16.90 5.35
N LYS A 24 0.94 -16.91 6.42
CA LYS A 24 0.77 -17.77 7.59
C LYS A 24 -0.37 -17.31 8.51
N LEU A 25 -0.88 -16.10 8.34
CA LEU A 25 -2.00 -15.58 9.11
C LEU A 25 -3.31 -16.27 8.71
N SER A 26 -4.07 -16.70 9.72
CA SER A 26 -5.34 -17.41 9.49
C SER A 26 -6.38 -16.50 8.86
N LEU A 27 -7.01 -16.98 7.79
CA LEU A 27 -8.02 -16.25 7.01
C LEU A 27 -9.39 -16.94 7.09
N SER A 28 -10.42 -16.12 6.95
CA SER A 28 -11.79 -16.56 6.66
C SER A 28 -12.21 -15.99 5.30
N GLU A 29 -12.80 -16.83 4.47
CA GLU A 29 -13.37 -16.42 3.20
C GLU A 29 -14.83 -15.97 3.39
N LYS A 30 -15.16 -14.80 2.89
CA LYS A 30 -16.52 -14.26 2.81
C LYS A 30 -16.97 -14.20 1.34
N GLU A 31 -18.19 -13.80 1.10
CA GLU A 31 -18.75 -13.73 -0.26
C GLU A 31 -17.86 -12.95 -1.24
N LYS A 32 -17.36 -11.77 -0.81
CA LYS A 32 -16.62 -10.83 -1.68
C LYS A 32 -15.21 -10.49 -1.22
N ARG A 33 -14.77 -11.03 -0.08
CA ARG A 33 -13.45 -10.74 0.49
C ARG A 33 -12.91 -11.85 1.37
N TYR A 34 -11.60 -11.86 1.55
CA TYR A 34 -10.96 -12.53 2.66
C TYR A 34 -10.84 -11.59 3.85
N VAL A 35 -10.83 -12.14 5.08
CA VAL A 35 -10.62 -11.39 6.33
C VAL A 35 -9.67 -12.16 7.25
N TYR A 36 -8.86 -11.45 8.01
CA TYR A 36 -8.09 -12.07 9.10
C TYR A 36 -9.02 -12.57 10.21
N LYS A 37 -8.68 -13.73 10.82
CA LYS A 37 -9.47 -14.29 11.93
C LYS A 37 -9.06 -13.71 13.29
N ASN A 38 -7.74 -13.54 13.52
CA ASN A 38 -7.18 -13.33 14.85
C ASN A 38 -6.32 -12.07 14.96
N THR A 39 -6.36 -11.19 13.96
CA THR A 39 -5.61 -9.92 13.97
C THR A 39 -6.31 -8.88 13.11
N GLY A 40 -6.15 -7.60 13.47
CA GLY A 40 -6.61 -6.49 12.65
C GLY A 40 -5.60 -6.08 11.56
N GLY A 41 -4.35 -6.57 11.62
CA GLY A 41 -3.33 -6.20 10.64
C GLY A 41 -1.93 -6.71 10.97
N VAL A 42 -1.01 -6.46 10.06
CA VAL A 42 0.42 -6.80 10.15
C VAL A 42 1.17 -5.67 10.84
N SER A 43 1.78 -5.96 11.99
CA SER A 43 2.60 -5.00 12.73
C SER A 43 4.08 -5.12 12.38
N GLU A 44 4.88 -4.12 12.78
CA GLU A 44 6.35 -4.12 12.62
C GLU A 44 7.05 -5.26 13.39
N LYS A 45 6.33 -5.95 14.29
CA LYS A 45 6.84 -7.12 15.03
C LYS A 45 6.83 -8.41 14.21
N MET A 46 6.13 -8.43 13.07
CA MET A 46 6.15 -9.59 12.20
C MET A 46 7.56 -9.85 11.71
N SER A 47 8.01 -11.12 11.79
CA SER A 47 9.32 -11.51 11.27
C SER A 47 9.42 -11.23 9.78
N ILE A 48 10.59 -10.73 9.38
CA ILE A 48 10.99 -10.53 8.00
C ILE A 48 12.04 -11.53 7.56
N ASP A 49 12.40 -12.44 8.45
CA ASP A 49 13.46 -13.41 8.28
C ASP A 49 12.92 -14.80 7.87
N GLN A 50 13.76 -15.62 7.26
CA GLN A 50 13.48 -17.02 6.89
C GLN A 50 12.19 -17.20 6.07
N THR A 51 11.98 -16.33 5.08
CA THR A 51 10.79 -16.32 4.22
C THR A 51 11.13 -15.88 2.81
N GLY A 52 10.33 -16.28 1.83
CA GLY A 52 10.43 -15.82 0.45
C GLY A 52 9.98 -14.36 0.33
N HIS A 53 10.83 -13.53 -0.31
CA HIS A 53 10.52 -12.11 -0.53
C HIS A 53 10.47 -11.83 -2.00
N THR A 54 9.88 -12.11 -2.87
CA THR A 54 10.02 -11.75 -4.30
C THR A 54 11.27 -10.89 -4.60
N PRO A 55 11.84 -10.86 -5.81
CA PRO A 55 12.99 -10.00 -6.13
C PRO A 55 12.78 -8.52 -5.76
N TYR A 56 11.57 -8.01 -5.94
CA TYR A 56 11.18 -6.66 -5.52
C TYR A 56 11.24 -6.49 -4.00
N GLY A 57 10.62 -7.40 -3.25
CA GLY A 57 10.64 -7.35 -1.78
C GLY A 57 12.06 -7.42 -1.23
N ALA A 58 12.90 -8.31 -1.77
CA ALA A 58 14.30 -8.44 -1.40
C ALA A 58 15.09 -7.15 -1.65
N SER A 59 14.93 -6.52 -2.82
CA SER A 59 15.62 -5.27 -3.15
C SER A 59 15.24 -4.14 -2.20
N LYS A 60 13.96 -4.04 -1.82
CA LYS A 60 13.49 -3.06 -0.84
C LYS A 60 13.96 -3.38 0.58
N TYR A 61 14.05 -4.65 0.92
CA TYR A 61 14.53 -5.09 2.23
C TYR A 61 15.99 -4.71 2.47
N VAL A 62 16.86 -4.82 1.48
CA VAL A 62 18.25 -4.34 1.56
C VAL A 62 18.30 -2.87 1.96
N GLY A 63 17.57 -1.99 1.27
CA GLY A 63 17.53 -0.56 1.63
C GLY A 63 16.90 -0.26 2.99
N ASP A 64 15.91 -1.07 3.41
CA ASP A 64 15.28 -1.02 4.72
C ASP A 64 16.34 -1.26 5.82
N ILE A 65 17.11 -2.36 5.71
CA ILE A 65 18.18 -2.70 6.66
C ILE A 65 19.28 -1.64 6.65
N TYR A 66 19.79 -1.24 5.48
CA TYR A 66 20.84 -0.22 5.42
C TYR A 66 20.42 1.10 6.08
N THR A 67 19.16 1.50 5.92
CA THR A 67 18.65 2.72 6.57
C THR A 67 18.70 2.61 8.08
N GLN A 68 18.35 1.45 8.64
CA GLN A 68 18.42 1.17 10.08
C GLN A 68 19.87 1.15 10.56
N GLU A 69 20.76 0.47 9.85
CA GLU A 69 22.20 0.40 10.21
C GLU A 69 22.88 1.77 10.18
N TYR A 70 22.53 2.64 9.23
CA TYR A 70 23.08 4.01 9.21
C TYR A 70 22.61 4.85 10.40
N ALA A 71 21.40 4.63 10.88
CA ALA A 71 20.96 5.25 12.14
C ALA A 71 21.73 4.70 13.34
N HIS A 72 21.82 3.37 13.40
CA HIS A 72 22.46 2.68 14.54
C HIS A 72 23.95 3.03 14.66
N ILE A 73 24.71 2.94 13.57
CA ILE A 73 26.16 3.11 13.58
C ILE A 73 26.56 4.60 13.59
N TYR A 74 25.83 5.45 12.88
CA TYR A 74 26.22 6.84 12.65
C TYR A 74 25.32 7.89 13.29
N GLY A 75 24.28 7.47 14.02
CA GLY A 75 23.34 8.38 14.69
C GLY A 75 22.53 9.28 13.74
N MET A 76 22.44 8.92 12.46
CA MET A 76 21.67 9.69 11.50
C MET A 76 20.18 9.69 11.81
N LYS A 77 19.51 10.82 11.58
CA LYS A 77 18.05 10.86 11.65
C LYS A 77 17.45 10.12 10.46
N THR A 78 16.86 8.93 10.70
CA THR A 78 16.32 8.10 9.63
C THR A 78 14.94 7.53 9.96
N ALA A 79 14.09 7.36 8.96
CA ALA A 79 12.89 6.56 9.06
C ALA A 79 12.78 5.57 7.90
N VAL A 80 12.28 4.39 8.21
CA VAL A 80 11.80 3.43 7.22
C VAL A 80 10.29 3.41 7.28
N PHE A 81 9.64 3.69 6.15
CA PHE A 81 8.20 3.55 6.00
C PHE A 81 7.87 2.33 5.13
N ARG A 82 7.38 1.25 5.75
CA ARG A 82 6.91 0.05 5.08
C ARG A 82 5.48 0.28 4.62
N MET A 83 5.35 0.66 3.36
CA MET A 83 4.10 1.11 2.78
C MET A 83 3.24 -0.06 2.30
N SER A 84 1.93 0.05 2.51
CA SER A 84 0.91 -0.78 1.91
C SER A 84 0.53 -0.29 0.51
N CYS A 85 -0.73 -0.37 0.14
CA CYS A 85 -1.22 0.04 -1.18
C CYS A 85 -1.44 1.55 -1.24
N ILE A 86 -0.45 2.28 -1.76
CA ILE A 86 -0.52 3.72 -1.95
C ILE A 86 -1.13 4.03 -3.31
N TYR A 87 -2.04 4.99 -3.34
CA TYR A 87 -2.66 5.47 -4.57
C TYR A 87 -2.93 6.98 -4.50
N GLY A 88 -3.15 7.60 -5.66
CA GLY A 88 -3.44 9.05 -5.70
C GLY A 88 -3.51 9.59 -7.11
N THR A 89 -3.79 10.89 -7.22
CA THR A 89 -3.74 11.61 -8.49
C THR A 89 -2.32 11.55 -9.09
N ARG A 90 -2.24 11.64 -10.43
CA ARG A 90 -1.01 11.51 -11.22
C ARG A 90 -0.35 10.13 -11.16
N GLN A 91 -1.08 9.11 -10.70
CA GLN A 91 -0.64 7.73 -10.81
C GLN A 91 -1.06 7.16 -12.17
N PHE A 92 -0.07 6.89 -13.02
CA PHE A 92 -0.25 6.22 -14.31
C PHE A 92 -0.25 4.71 -14.09
N GLY A 93 -1.37 4.20 -13.57
CA GLY A 93 -1.53 2.77 -13.33
C GLY A 93 -1.61 1.97 -14.62
N PHE A 94 -1.05 0.76 -14.61
CA PHE A 94 -1.17 -0.25 -15.65
C PHE A 94 -1.34 -1.64 -15.02
N GLU A 95 -1.55 -2.67 -15.82
CA GLU A 95 -1.98 -4.00 -15.33
C GLU A 95 -1.10 -4.56 -14.20
N ASP A 96 0.22 -4.34 -14.25
CA ASP A 96 1.17 -4.88 -13.28
C ASP A 96 1.49 -3.94 -12.12
N GLN A 97 1.10 -2.67 -12.20
CA GLN A 97 1.48 -1.66 -11.22
C GLN A 97 0.38 -0.63 -10.98
N GLY A 98 0.03 -0.45 -9.70
CA GLY A 98 -0.94 0.57 -9.30
C GLY A 98 -2.38 0.21 -9.65
N TRP A 99 -2.83 -0.99 -9.25
CA TRP A 99 -4.12 -1.57 -9.60
C TRP A 99 -5.33 -0.65 -9.33
N VAL A 100 -5.30 0.20 -8.29
CA VAL A 100 -6.39 1.15 -8.00
C VAL A 100 -6.51 2.16 -9.15
N ALA A 101 -5.39 2.76 -9.57
CA ALA A 101 -5.39 3.69 -10.68
C ALA A 101 -5.71 2.98 -12.00
N TRP A 102 -5.12 1.78 -12.20
CA TRP A 102 -5.37 0.98 -13.39
C TRP A 102 -6.86 0.66 -13.59
N PHE A 103 -7.56 0.18 -12.56
CA PHE A 103 -8.98 -0.17 -12.67
C PHE A 103 -9.86 1.05 -12.98
N ILE A 104 -9.52 2.21 -12.44
CA ILE A 104 -10.20 3.47 -12.77
C ILE A 104 -9.95 3.83 -14.25
N ILE A 105 -8.69 3.84 -14.67
CA ILE A 105 -8.29 4.16 -16.04
C ILE A 105 -8.96 3.19 -17.02
N ALA A 106 -8.80 1.88 -16.79
CA ALA A 106 -9.34 0.85 -17.66
C ALA A 106 -10.87 0.91 -17.78
N THR A 107 -11.58 1.17 -16.67
CA THR A 107 -13.04 1.32 -16.70
C THR A 107 -13.46 2.57 -17.49
N LEU A 108 -12.75 3.69 -17.34
CA LEU A 108 -13.05 4.94 -18.05
C LEU A 108 -12.72 4.86 -19.54
N THR A 109 -11.67 4.13 -19.91
CA THR A 109 -11.21 3.96 -21.31
C THR A 109 -11.73 2.67 -21.96
N SER A 110 -12.59 1.91 -21.27
CA SER A 110 -13.15 0.64 -21.74
C SER A 110 -12.10 -0.44 -22.09
N GLN A 111 -10.93 -0.38 -21.44
CA GLN A 111 -9.89 -1.41 -21.55
C GLN A 111 -10.24 -2.64 -20.69
N PRO A 112 -9.75 -3.84 -21.05
CA PRO A 112 -9.98 -5.05 -20.26
C PRO A 112 -9.19 -4.98 -18.96
N ILE A 113 -9.74 -5.58 -17.89
CA ILE A 113 -9.12 -5.75 -16.58
C ILE A 113 -8.96 -7.24 -16.33
N THR A 114 -7.72 -7.71 -16.15
CA THR A 114 -7.45 -9.08 -15.73
C THR A 114 -7.38 -9.14 -14.20
N ILE A 115 -8.19 -9.99 -13.58
CA ILE A 115 -8.14 -10.28 -12.16
C ILE A 115 -7.36 -11.57 -11.98
N TYR A 116 -6.21 -11.49 -11.33
CA TYR A 116 -5.41 -12.67 -10.98
C TYR A 116 -5.93 -13.26 -9.67
N GLY A 117 -6.38 -14.53 -9.71
CA GLY A 117 -7.10 -15.18 -8.63
C GLY A 117 -8.61 -14.94 -8.68
N ASN A 118 -9.28 -14.95 -7.52
CA ASN A 118 -10.75 -14.89 -7.45
C ASN A 118 -11.33 -13.48 -7.14
N GLY A 119 -10.48 -12.47 -7.08
CA GLY A 119 -10.89 -11.09 -6.82
C GLY A 119 -11.26 -10.77 -5.36
N LYS A 120 -11.21 -11.75 -4.45
CA LYS A 120 -11.52 -11.56 -3.02
C LYS A 120 -10.33 -11.08 -2.19
N GLN A 121 -9.15 -10.93 -2.82
CA GLN A 121 -7.96 -10.41 -2.16
C GLN A 121 -8.16 -8.98 -1.66
N VAL A 122 -7.70 -8.73 -0.43
CA VAL A 122 -7.92 -7.47 0.28
C VAL A 122 -6.62 -6.71 0.48
N ARG A 123 -6.68 -5.41 0.28
CA ARG A 123 -5.62 -4.45 0.61
C ARG A 123 -6.21 -3.30 1.43
N ASP A 124 -5.42 -2.79 2.34
CA ASP A 124 -5.68 -1.48 2.93
C ASP A 124 -5.09 -0.39 2.03
N LEU A 125 -5.87 0.66 1.81
CA LEU A 125 -5.57 1.71 0.86
C LEU A 125 -5.20 3.01 1.57
N LEU A 126 -4.11 3.63 1.13
CA LEU A 126 -3.68 4.91 1.66
C LEU A 126 -3.50 5.92 0.53
N TYR A 127 -4.16 7.07 0.65
CA TYR A 127 -4.01 8.15 -0.32
C TYR A 127 -2.64 8.85 -0.17
N ALA A 128 -2.03 9.23 -1.28
CA ALA A 128 -0.66 9.77 -1.29
C ALA A 128 -0.45 10.99 -0.38
N ASP A 129 -1.45 11.88 -0.25
CA ASP A 129 -1.36 13.05 0.64
C ASP A 129 -1.16 12.63 2.11
N ASP A 130 -1.79 11.53 2.55
CA ASP A 130 -1.61 11.00 3.90
C ASP A 130 -0.21 10.43 4.14
N VAL A 131 0.41 9.84 3.10
CA VAL A 131 1.82 9.41 3.16
C VAL A 131 2.74 10.60 3.37
N ILE A 132 2.57 11.66 2.57
CA ILE A 132 3.36 12.89 2.68
C ILE A 132 3.21 13.52 4.07
N ASN A 133 1.99 13.53 4.61
CA ASN A 133 1.76 13.99 5.98
C ASN A 133 2.54 13.13 7.01
N GLY A 134 2.61 11.82 6.81
CA GLY A 134 3.42 10.93 7.66
C GLY A 134 4.92 11.27 7.62
N TYR A 135 5.44 11.56 6.44
CA TYR A 135 6.84 11.99 6.27
C TYR A 135 7.12 13.34 6.96
N ASP A 136 6.24 14.33 6.77
CA ASP A 136 6.39 15.65 7.43
C ASP A 136 6.34 15.53 8.96
N LYS A 137 5.41 14.72 9.49
CA LYS A 137 5.34 14.46 10.94
C LYS A 137 6.62 13.83 11.50
N PHE A 138 7.20 12.86 10.79
CA PHE A 138 8.50 12.30 11.20
C PHE A 138 9.60 13.34 11.10
N PHE A 139 9.68 14.07 10.01
CA PHE A 139 10.68 15.12 9.81
C PHE A 139 10.67 16.15 10.95
N ARG A 140 9.48 16.59 11.37
CA ARG A 140 9.31 17.58 12.48
C ARG A 140 9.44 16.95 13.87
N SER A 141 9.40 15.63 14.00
CA SER A 141 9.48 14.95 15.30
C SER A 141 10.89 15.02 15.89
N LYS A 142 10.99 14.75 17.21
CA LYS A 142 12.27 14.55 17.91
C LYS A 142 12.81 13.12 17.78
N ILE A 143 12.07 12.24 17.13
CA ILE A 143 12.45 10.84 16.95
C ILE A 143 13.64 10.77 16.00
N LYS A 144 14.73 10.16 16.44
CA LYS A 144 15.97 10.06 15.66
C LYS A 144 15.91 8.90 14.65
N HIS A 145 15.31 7.76 15.06
CA HIS A 145 15.18 6.61 14.19
C HIS A 145 13.88 5.84 14.46
N ALA A 146 13.22 5.40 13.40
CA ALA A 146 12.10 4.49 13.52
C ALA A 146 11.85 3.68 12.24
N VAL A 147 11.23 2.52 12.41
CA VAL A 147 10.57 1.76 11.34
C VAL A 147 9.08 1.82 11.60
N TYR A 148 8.32 2.23 10.60
CA TYR A 148 6.87 2.33 10.66
C TYR A 148 6.22 1.56 9.52
N ASN A 149 5.19 0.79 9.86
CA ASN A 149 4.20 0.41 8.89
C ASN A 149 3.27 1.61 8.63
N ILE A 150 3.00 1.92 7.37
CA ILE A 150 2.09 2.99 6.97
C ILE A 150 1.13 2.50 5.88
N GLY A 151 -0.14 2.65 6.14
CA GLY A 151 -1.21 2.15 5.28
C GLY A 151 -2.56 2.72 5.68
N GLY A 152 -3.62 2.25 5.06
CA GLY A 152 -4.98 2.67 5.39
C GLY A 152 -5.50 2.11 6.71
N GLY A 153 -4.88 1.03 7.19
CA GLY A 153 -5.34 0.30 8.37
C GLY A 153 -6.65 -0.46 8.13
N GLU A 154 -7.20 -1.03 9.18
CA GLU A 154 -8.37 -1.90 9.12
C GLU A 154 -9.62 -1.21 8.51
N ASN A 155 -9.79 0.08 8.79
CA ASN A 155 -10.97 0.85 8.34
C ASN A 155 -10.93 1.24 6.86
N ASN A 156 -9.78 1.21 6.21
CA ASN A 156 -9.61 1.62 4.82
C ASN A 156 -9.28 0.44 3.91
N THR A 157 -9.98 -0.67 4.08
CA THR A 157 -9.75 -1.91 3.33
C THR A 157 -10.77 -2.11 2.21
N ILE A 158 -10.33 -2.71 1.11
CA ILE A 158 -11.21 -3.09 0.00
C ILE A 158 -10.70 -4.34 -0.70
N SER A 159 -11.62 -5.19 -1.18
CA SER A 159 -11.28 -6.26 -2.13
C SER A 159 -11.38 -5.77 -3.58
N LEU A 160 -10.80 -6.53 -4.51
CA LEU A 160 -10.92 -6.18 -5.93
C LEU A 160 -12.38 -6.21 -6.39
N LEU A 161 -13.16 -7.22 -5.98
CA LEU A 161 -14.59 -7.33 -6.32
C LEU A 161 -15.41 -6.16 -5.76
N GLU A 162 -15.13 -5.72 -4.53
CA GLU A 162 -15.81 -4.58 -3.92
C GLU A 162 -15.47 -3.28 -4.65
N PHE A 163 -14.19 -3.11 -5.03
CA PHE A 163 -13.76 -1.93 -5.77
C PHE A 163 -14.36 -1.85 -7.16
N ILE A 164 -14.42 -2.97 -7.89
CA ILE A 164 -15.07 -3.03 -9.20
C ILE A 164 -16.55 -2.65 -9.09
N LYS A 165 -17.25 -3.24 -8.11
CA LYS A 165 -18.66 -2.89 -7.86
C LYS A 165 -18.83 -1.40 -7.56
N PHE A 166 -17.93 -0.81 -6.76
CA PHE A 166 -17.91 0.63 -6.51
C PHE A 166 -17.75 1.43 -7.81
N LEU A 167 -16.76 1.07 -8.64
CA LEU A 167 -16.49 1.76 -9.91
C LEU A 167 -17.68 1.68 -10.88
N GLU A 168 -18.25 0.50 -11.08
CA GLU A 168 -19.41 0.32 -11.95
C GLU A 168 -20.59 1.19 -11.53
N LYS A 169 -20.86 1.22 -10.20
CA LYS A 169 -21.92 2.08 -9.64
C LYS A 169 -21.62 3.56 -9.83
N LYS A 170 -20.40 3.98 -9.53
CA LYS A 170 -19.98 5.39 -9.56
C LYS A 170 -19.88 5.95 -10.97
N LEU A 171 -19.37 5.15 -11.91
CA LEU A 171 -19.14 5.55 -13.30
C LEU A 171 -20.33 5.24 -14.21
N LYS A 172 -21.33 4.49 -13.72
CA LYS A 172 -22.48 3.99 -14.50
C LYS A 172 -22.03 3.25 -15.77
N ARG A 173 -20.93 2.49 -15.66
CA ARG A 173 -20.32 1.71 -16.74
C ARG A 173 -19.96 0.32 -16.23
N LYS A 174 -20.04 -0.69 -17.09
CA LYS A 174 -19.56 -2.03 -16.78
C LYS A 174 -18.06 -2.14 -17.05
N ALA A 175 -17.34 -2.69 -16.10
CA ALA A 175 -15.92 -3.06 -16.28
C ALA A 175 -15.84 -4.33 -17.15
N LYS A 176 -14.89 -4.36 -18.09
CA LYS A 176 -14.61 -5.56 -18.89
C LYS A 176 -13.63 -6.43 -18.11
N ILE A 177 -14.13 -7.44 -17.40
CA ILE A 177 -13.35 -8.25 -16.46
C ILE A 177 -13.10 -9.64 -17.05
N SER A 178 -11.87 -10.13 -16.89
CA SER A 178 -11.48 -11.54 -17.05
C SER A 178 -10.76 -12.03 -15.81
N PHE A 179 -10.72 -13.33 -15.60
CA PHE A 179 -10.00 -13.96 -14.50
C PHE A 179 -8.85 -14.79 -15.04
N SER A 180 -7.75 -14.83 -14.28
CA SER A 180 -6.57 -15.63 -14.56
C SER A 180 -6.05 -16.28 -13.29
N ASP A 181 -5.07 -17.17 -13.40
CA ASP A 181 -4.44 -17.82 -12.26
C ASP A 181 -3.80 -16.83 -11.29
N TRP A 182 -3.64 -17.24 -10.03
CA TRP A 182 -2.98 -16.43 -9.02
C TRP A 182 -1.53 -16.11 -9.43
N ARG A 183 -1.14 -14.84 -9.24
CA ARG A 183 0.26 -14.48 -9.39
C ARG A 183 1.07 -15.08 -8.24
N PRO A 184 2.30 -15.55 -8.51
CA PRO A 184 3.20 -16.00 -7.45
C PRO A 184 3.38 -14.94 -6.36
N SER A 185 3.33 -15.35 -5.10
CA SER A 185 3.50 -14.49 -3.91
C SER A 185 2.50 -13.32 -3.81
N ASP A 186 1.32 -13.42 -4.46
CA ASP A 186 0.25 -12.46 -4.24
C ASP A 186 -0.55 -12.83 -2.99
N GLN A 187 -0.49 -11.96 -1.99
CA GLN A 187 -1.12 -12.17 -0.69
C GLN A 187 -2.65 -12.08 -0.79
N LYS A 188 -3.37 -13.04 -0.19
CA LYS A 188 -4.84 -12.98 -0.13
C LYS A 188 -5.33 -11.78 0.69
N VAL A 189 -4.63 -11.44 1.76
CA VAL A 189 -4.93 -10.26 2.59
C VAL A 189 -3.62 -9.59 2.99
N TYR A 190 -3.58 -8.27 2.85
CA TYR A 190 -2.62 -7.45 3.57
C TYR A 190 -3.34 -6.23 4.14
N ILE A 191 -3.26 -6.06 5.45
CA ILE A 191 -3.80 -4.91 6.19
C ILE A 191 -2.70 -4.44 7.13
N THR A 192 -2.41 -3.17 7.11
CA THR A 192 -1.39 -2.53 7.95
C THR A 192 -1.91 -2.33 9.37
N ASP A 193 -1.19 -2.80 10.37
CA ASP A 193 -1.35 -2.31 11.73
C ASP A 193 -0.62 -0.96 11.84
N ILE A 194 -1.39 0.13 11.98
CA ILE A 194 -0.89 1.51 12.08
C ILE A 194 -0.74 1.99 13.53
N THR A 195 -0.85 1.10 14.51
CA THR A 195 -0.84 1.46 15.94
C THR A 195 0.42 2.22 16.33
N LYS A 196 1.59 1.78 15.86
CA LYS A 196 2.88 2.41 16.20
C LYS A 196 2.99 3.82 15.64
N VAL A 197 2.77 4.00 14.34
CA VAL A 197 2.85 5.32 13.68
C VAL A 197 1.82 6.29 14.25
N LYS A 198 0.62 5.79 14.54
CA LYS A 198 -0.44 6.57 15.21
C LYS A 198 -0.02 7.06 16.60
N LYS A 199 0.55 6.18 17.41
CA LYS A 199 1.00 6.50 18.78
C LYS A 199 2.16 7.49 18.79
N GLU A 200 3.20 7.23 17.99
CA GLU A 200 4.47 7.95 18.06
C GLU A 200 4.43 9.28 17.26
N LEU A 201 3.83 9.30 16.08
CA LEU A 201 3.75 10.49 15.23
C LEU A 201 2.42 11.24 15.33
N LYS A 202 1.46 10.75 16.13
CA LYS A 202 0.08 11.29 16.14
C LYS A 202 -0.49 11.38 14.71
N TRP A 203 -0.17 10.38 13.90
CA TRP A 203 -0.59 10.28 12.51
C TRP A 203 -1.78 9.34 12.36
N ASN A 204 -2.68 9.68 11.46
CA ASN A 204 -3.81 8.85 11.04
C ASN A 204 -4.09 9.14 9.57
N PRO A 205 -4.57 8.17 8.78
CA PRO A 205 -5.13 8.46 7.47
C PRO A 205 -6.40 9.32 7.63
N VAL A 206 -6.51 10.39 6.87
CA VAL A 206 -7.66 11.33 6.92
C VAL A 206 -8.50 11.27 5.65
N ILE A 207 -7.95 10.72 4.56
CA ILE A 207 -8.66 10.58 3.29
C ILE A 207 -9.21 9.15 3.19
N SER A 208 -10.54 9.03 3.27
CA SER A 208 -11.18 7.71 3.09
C SER A 208 -10.98 7.19 1.67
N PRO A 209 -11.04 5.86 1.45
CA PRO A 209 -10.95 5.27 0.11
C PRO A 209 -11.90 5.93 -0.89
N GLU A 210 -13.16 6.15 -0.53
CA GLU A 210 -14.17 6.74 -1.41
C GLU A 210 -13.78 8.15 -1.85
N LYS A 211 -13.34 9.01 -0.92
CA LYS A 211 -12.87 10.37 -1.24
C LYS A 211 -11.63 10.33 -2.13
N GLY A 212 -10.71 9.43 -1.85
CA GLY A 212 -9.51 9.25 -2.67
C GLY A 212 -9.83 8.75 -4.08
N PHE A 213 -10.78 7.81 -4.21
CA PHE A 213 -11.27 7.35 -5.52
C PHE A 213 -11.93 8.49 -6.31
N GLU A 214 -12.75 9.31 -5.67
CA GLU A 214 -13.37 10.46 -6.33
C GLU A 214 -12.34 11.47 -6.86
N LYS A 215 -11.31 11.78 -6.06
CA LYS A 215 -10.19 12.63 -6.49
C LYS A 215 -9.48 12.03 -7.70
N LEU A 216 -9.17 10.73 -7.67
CA LEU A 216 -8.46 10.05 -8.75
C LEU A 216 -9.32 9.93 -10.01
N ILE A 217 -10.59 9.56 -9.88
CA ILE A 217 -11.57 9.52 -10.99
C ILE A 217 -11.66 10.90 -11.66
N LYS A 218 -11.81 11.96 -10.87
CA LYS A 218 -11.86 13.33 -11.40
C LYS A 218 -10.60 13.67 -12.19
N TRP A 219 -9.42 13.34 -11.64
CA TRP A 219 -8.15 13.61 -12.31
C TRP A 219 -8.01 12.83 -13.61
N VAL A 220 -8.33 11.53 -13.63
CA VAL A 220 -8.28 10.71 -14.84
C VAL A 220 -9.25 11.26 -15.91
N ASN A 221 -10.49 11.59 -15.53
CA ASN A 221 -11.46 12.17 -16.45
C ASN A 221 -10.98 13.51 -17.06
N THR A 222 -10.39 14.36 -16.24
CA THR A 222 -9.88 15.66 -16.73
C THR A 222 -8.69 15.52 -17.70
N ASN A 223 -7.94 14.41 -17.59
CA ASN A 223 -6.74 14.16 -18.39
C ASN A 223 -6.90 12.89 -19.26
N ILE A 224 -8.11 12.56 -19.68
CA ILE A 224 -8.41 11.29 -20.34
C ILE A 224 -7.62 11.07 -21.65
N GLU A 225 -7.20 12.13 -22.30
CA GLU A 225 -6.37 12.10 -23.51
C GLU A 225 -5.00 11.46 -23.29
N LEU A 226 -4.51 11.41 -22.06
CA LEU A 226 -3.23 10.76 -21.73
C LEU A 226 -3.28 9.22 -21.89
N TRP A 227 -4.46 8.65 -22.07
CA TRP A 227 -4.68 7.20 -22.24
C TRP A 227 -5.41 6.81 -23.53
N LYS A 228 -5.50 7.73 -24.49
CA LYS A 228 -6.08 7.47 -25.81
C LYS A 228 -5.02 7.02 -26.84
#